data_0aac48341edd4f581f30330d2885c66e
#
_entry.id   0aac48341edd4f581f30330d2885c66e
#
_cell.length_a   1.000
_cell.length_b   1.000
_cell.length_c   1.000
_cell.angle_alpha   90.00
_cell.angle_beta   90.00
_cell.angle_gamma   90.00
#
_symmetry.space_group_name_H-M   'P 1'
#
loop_
_entity.id
_entity.type
_entity.pdbx_description
1 polymer ?
#
loop_
_entity_poly.entity_id
_entity_poly.type
_entity_poly.pdbx_seq_one_letter_code
_entity_poly.pdbx_strand_id
1 'polypeptide(L)'
;MKRRQFLSRVTGATASVVALAQQRSLARIQAEAAASSGAAIKIDPAPRFEISPHLYMQFMEPLGVTDPSVEAAWDYETDNWRKDFIETTRDLAPGMMRFGGLVSRYYKWREGVGPPSKRPLYRNYVWGGKETHRVGAHEFVDFCGRVGAESLYCVNFVGDGDKRYAKTREGDRTGDAREAADWVSYANDPEHAERKANGASNPLKIQFWQLGNETSYGNACFKKEEAIKTTIDFAKAMRERDRTIKLIGWGDSGWAGDLIDRAGEHIDYVAVHMMGQTPLSSDTVLRGNRYQSDPERAWNELMGLIGPRIERKLLELEDSLAKHQSKHGIAITEGHLSLAPHNSNPILTEWLTGVYHARVMNLYQRHGATVKIATAADFNGTRWTTNALIHQVPGGVSYLLPSGTVMRLFKRHNGTHGVSVESKPSNLDLAASRTGDKIFLHVANMNYSGASEATFAVNGMTVTSGRVVEISSEDPRQQISPLNPTVFAPQEHSLPQAEVLRWRFPARSVSVVELDCRKAS
;
A
#
# COMPACT_ATOMS: atom_id res chain seq x y z
N MET A 1 -21.59 78.48 -2.89
CA MET A 1 -20.66 77.86 -3.90
C MET A 1 -19.89 76.63 -3.38
N LYS A 2 -20.25 75.97 -2.27
CA LYS A 2 -19.43 74.85 -1.70
C LYS A 2 -20.08 73.45 -1.82
N ARG A 3 -21.33 73.28 -2.20
CA ARG A 3 -22.01 71.99 -2.30
C ARG A 3 -21.80 71.24 -3.63
N ARG A 4 -21.62 71.95 -4.74
CA ARG A 4 -21.42 71.32 -6.08
C ARG A 4 -20.00 70.75 -6.28
N GLN A 5 -18.99 71.31 -5.63
CA GLN A 5 -17.61 70.79 -5.72
C GLN A 5 -17.38 69.54 -4.85
N PHE A 6 -18.18 69.30 -3.80
CA PHE A 6 -18.07 68.09 -2.98
C PHE A 6 -18.68 66.89 -3.66
N LEU A 7 -19.82 67.06 -4.38
CA LEU A 7 -20.46 65.97 -5.10
C LEU A 7 -19.67 65.52 -6.33
N SER A 8 -18.94 66.38 -7.04
CA SER A 8 -18.10 65.99 -8.15
C SER A 8 -16.82 65.22 -7.76
N ARG A 9 -16.31 65.43 -6.52
CA ARG A 9 -15.17 64.68 -6.01
C ARG A 9 -15.56 63.31 -5.44
N VAL A 10 -16.76 63.15 -4.92
CA VAL A 10 -17.26 61.86 -4.40
C VAL A 10 -17.64 60.92 -5.56
N THR A 11 -18.22 61.42 -6.63
CA THR A 11 -18.55 60.64 -7.82
C THR A 11 -17.31 60.21 -8.61
N GLY A 12 -16.23 60.99 -8.64
CA GLY A 12 -14.98 60.61 -9.27
C GLY A 12 -14.21 59.52 -8.50
N ALA A 13 -14.24 59.59 -7.15
CA ALA A 13 -13.55 58.60 -6.32
C ALA A 13 -14.24 57.21 -6.34
N THR A 14 -15.58 57.16 -6.37
CA THR A 14 -16.34 55.91 -6.46
C THR A 14 -16.19 55.24 -7.83
N ALA A 15 -16.17 56.03 -8.91
CA ALA A 15 -15.95 55.49 -10.27
C ALA A 15 -14.54 54.90 -10.44
N SER A 16 -13.52 55.52 -9.83
CA SER A 16 -12.13 55.04 -9.86
C SER A 16 -11.93 53.73 -9.04
N VAL A 17 -12.61 53.61 -7.90
CA VAL A 17 -12.54 52.40 -7.06
C VAL A 17 -13.25 51.25 -7.72
N VAL A 18 -14.40 51.48 -8.38
CA VAL A 18 -15.12 50.43 -9.14
C VAL A 18 -14.33 50.02 -10.37
N ALA A 19 -13.71 50.94 -11.09
CA ALA A 19 -12.86 50.61 -12.23
C ALA A 19 -11.60 49.81 -11.84
N LEU A 20 -10.97 50.16 -10.72
CA LEU A 20 -9.82 49.39 -10.17
C LEU A 20 -10.25 48.00 -9.70
N ALA A 21 -11.42 47.86 -9.09
CA ALA A 21 -11.96 46.57 -8.67
C ALA A 21 -12.31 45.68 -9.87
N GLN A 22 -12.89 46.25 -10.94
CA GLN A 22 -13.15 45.54 -12.20
C GLN A 22 -11.84 45.17 -12.92
N GLN A 23 -10.84 46.05 -12.99
CA GLN A 23 -9.53 45.70 -13.55
C GLN A 23 -8.82 44.59 -12.78
N ARG A 24 -8.88 44.62 -11.45
CA ARG A 24 -8.33 43.53 -10.59
C ARG A 24 -9.08 42.22 -10.79
N SER A 25 -10.41 42.26 -10.93
CA SER A 25 -11.24 41.10 -11.23
C SER A 25 -10.92 40.52 -12.61
N LEU A 26 -10.81 41.38 -13.64
CA LEU A 26 -10.42 40.96 -15.00
C LEU A 26 -8.99 40.45 -15.07
N ALA A 27 -8.03 41.08 -14.37
CA ALA A 27 -6.66 40.59 -14.29
C ALA A 27 -6.57 39.27 -13.55
N ARG A 28 -7.39 39.05 -12.51
CA ARG A 28 -7.50 37.79 -11.81
C ARG A 28 -8.12 36.70 -12.67
N ILE A 29 -9.21 37.01 -13.41
CA ILE A 29 -9.83 36.09 -14.38
C ILE A 29 -8.86 35.77 -15.54
N GLN A 30 -8.08 36.76 -16.00
CA GLN A 30 -7.06 36.54 -17.04
C GLN A 30 -5.84 35.77 -16.50
N ALA A 31 -5.44 36.02 -15.24
CA ALA A 31 -4.40 35.24 -14.59
C ALA A 31 -4.87 33.79 -14.30
N GLU A 32 -6.11 33.63 -13.88
CA GLU A 32 -6.75 32.30 -13.75
C GLU A 32 -6.93 31.61 -15.11
N ALA A 33 -7.28 32.34 -16.17
CA ALA A 33 -7.35 31.82 -17.53
C ALA A 33 -5.95 31.55 -18.14
N ALA A 34 -4.94 32.35 -17.81
CA ALA A 34 -3.55 32.12 -18.24
C ALA A 34 -2.88 30.99 -17.42
N ALA A 35 -3.26 30.82 -16.15
CA ALA A 35 -2.92 29.64 -15.35
C ALA A 35 -3.68 28.38 -15.83
N SER A 36 -4.77 28.54 -16.56
CA SER A 36 -5.62 27.48 -17.13
C SER A 36 -5.27 27.07 -18.57
N SER A 37 -4.13 27.49 -19.13
CA SER A 37 -3.53 26.76 -20.24
C SER A 37 -2.96 25.45 -19.66
N GLY A 38 -3.86 24.49 -19.44
CA GLY A 38 -3.60 23.25 -18.73
C GLY A 38 -2.33 22.58 -19.26
N ALA A 39 -1.33 22.45 -18.41
CA ALA A 39 -0.11 21.77 -18.80
C ALA A 39 -0.46 20.36 -19.30
N ALA A 40 0.06 19.99 -20.47
CA ALA A 40 -0.23 18.69 -21.05
C ALA A 40 0.40 17.57 -20.22
N ILE A 41 -0.38 16.54 -19.91
CA ILE A 41 0.14 15.23 -19.51
C ILE A 41 0.55 14.54 -20.83
N LYS A 42 1.87 14.47 -21.05
CA LYS A 42 2.45 13.80 -22.22
C LYS A 42 2.94 12.43 -21.86
N ILE A 43 2.57 11.44 -22.64
CA ILE A 43 2.83 10.03 -22.39
C ILE A 43 3.59 9.46 -23.57
N ASP A 44 4.74 8.83 -23.28
CA ASP A 44 5.39 7.90 -24.20
C ASP A 44 4.76 6.51 -24.00
N PRO A 45 3.98 5.99 -24.97
CA PRO A 45 3.28 4.73 -24.83
C PRO A 45 4.18 3.49 -24.96
N ALA A 46 5.49 3.65 -25.18
CA ALA A 46 6.41 2.52 -25.28
C ALA A 46 6.44 1.74 -23.95
N PRO A 47 6.14 0.41 -23.96
CA PRO A 47 6.22 -0.40 -22.75
C PRO A 47 7.62 -0.40 -22.16
N ARG A 48 7.73 -0.12 -20.86
CA ARG A 48 9.01 -0.05 -20.13
C ARG A 48 9.27 -1.32 -19.33
N PHE A 49 8.26 -1.85 -18.70
CA PHE A 49 8.31 -3.05 -17.86
C PHE A 49 6.90 -3.62 -17.67
N GLU A 50 6.83 -4.90 -17.38
CA GLU A 50 5.58 -5.54 -16.96
C GLU A 50 5.26 -5.20 -15.50
N ILE A 51 4.02 -4.78 -15.25
CA ILE A 51 3.52 -4.48 -13.91
C ILE A 51 3.20 -5.78 -13.19
N SER A 52 3.83 -6.00 -12.06
CA SER A 52 3.56 -7.19 -11.24
C SER A 52 2.13 -7.16 -10.67
N PRO A 53 1.41 -8.26 -10.72
CA PRO A 53 0.08 -8.36 -10.08
C PRO A 53 0.16 -8.21 -8.55
N HIS A 54 1.35 -8.36 -7.95
CA HIS A 54 1.59 -8.30 -6.51
C HIS A 54 1.91 -6.89 -5.97
N LEU A 55 1.84 -5.84 -6.81
CA LEU A 55 1.96 -4.44 -6.36
C LEU A 55 0.82 -4.00 -5.42
N TYR A 56 -0.19 -4.84 -5.25
CA TYR A 56 -1.34 -4.59 -4.35
C TYR A 56 -1.45 -5.73 -3.32
N MET A 57 -0.30 -6.17 -2.79
CA MET A 57 -0.23 -7.11 -1.68
C MET A 57 -0.85 -6.50 -0.42
N GLN A 58 -1.42 -7.37 0.41
CA GLN A 58 -1.84 -7.04 1.77
C GLN A 58 -1.16 -8.00 2.75
N PHE A 59 -1.01 -7.63 4.01
CA PHE A 59 -0.46 -8.53 5.00
C PHE A 59 -1.35 -8.66 6.24
N MET A 60 -1.41 -9.87 6.77
CA MET A 60 -2.11 -10.20 8.00
C MET A 60 -1.12 -10.69 9.04
N GLU A 61 -1.20 -10.13 10.21
CA GLU A 61 -0.44 -10.60 11.36
C GLU A 61 -1.41 -11.14 12.41
N PRO A 62 -1.16 -12.32 13.00
CA PRO A 62 -1.89 -12.75 14.18
C PRO A 62 -1.57 -11.85 15.36
N LEU A 63 -2.46 -10.89 15.64
CA LEU A 63 -2.30 -9.90 16.72
C LEU A 63 -3.04 -10.27 18.00
N GLY A 64 -3.61 -11.48 18.04
CA GLY A 64 -4.49 -11.92 19.10
C GLY A 64 -5.95 -11.48 18.91
N VAL A 65 -6.86 -12.10 19.65
CA VAL A 65 -8.31 -11.90 19.46
C VAL A 65 -8.85 -10.54 19.90
N THR A 66 -8.04 -9.71 20.53
CA THR A 66 -8.47 -8.42 21.09
C THR A 66 -8.29 -7.25 20.13
N ASP A 67 -7.70 -7.50 18.97
CA ASP A 67 -7.43 -6.47 17.96
C ASP A 67 -7.93 -6.95 16.60
N PRO A 68 -8.31 -6.05 15.70
CA PRO A 68 -8.61 -6.42 14.32
C PRO A 68 -7.42 -7.15 13.70
N SER A 69 -7.52 -8.45 13.60
CA SER A 69 -6.43 -9.35 13.26
C SER A 69 -6.96 -10.54 12.49
N VAL A 70 -6.07 -11.48 12.18
CA VAL A 70 -6.45 -12.77 11.61
C VAL A 70 -7.60 -13.42 12.38
N GLU A 71 -7.51 -13.48 13.70
CA GLU A 71 -8.52 -14.16 14.51
C GLU A 71 -9.80 -13.35 14.68
N ALA A 72 -9.74 -12.03 14.64
CA ALA A 72 -10.92 -11.17 14.65
C ALA A 72 -11.73 -11.26 13.34
N ALA A 73 -11.11 -11.71 12.26
CA ALA A 73 -11.76 -11.96 10.98
C ALA A 73 -12.44 -13.34 10.91
N TRP A 74 -12.29 -14.15 11.96
CA TRP A 74 -12.93 -15.47 12.08
C TRP A 74 -14.29 -15.37 12.78
N ASP A 75 -15.29 -16.04 12.24
CA ASP A 75 -16.59 -16.23 12.88
C ASP A 75 -16.58 -17.53 13.67
N TYR A 76 -16.52 -17.41 14.99
CA TYR A 76 -16.47 -18.56 15.90
C TYR A 76 -17.82 -19.29 16.06
N GLU A 77 -18.94 -18.67 15.65
CA GLU A 77 -20.24 -19.30 15.68
C GLU A 77 -20.43 -20.27 14.53
N THR A 78 -20.02 -19.85 13.33
CA THR A 78 -20.10 -20.68 12.12
C THR A 78 -18.84 -21.48 11.84
N ASP A 79 -17.78 -21.26 12.63
CA ASP A 79 -16.47 -21.86 12.49
C ASP A 79 -15.87 -21.67 11.11
N ASN A 80 -15.89 -20.42 10.63
CA ASN A 80 -15.49 -20.03 9.29
C ASN A 80 -14.99 -18.58 9.26
N TRP A 81 -14.43 -18.16 8.14
CA TRP A 81 -14.18 -16.76 7.88
C TRP A 81 -15.48 -15.95 7.88
N ARG A 82 -15.46 -14.76 8.44
CA ARG A 82 -16.59 -13.83 8.36
C ARG A 82 -16.91 -13.55 6.90
N LYS A 83 -18.19 -13.69 6.55
CA LYS A 83 -18.66 -13.50 5.17
C LYS A 83 -18.41 -12.08 4.67
N ASP A 84 -18.73 -11.07 5.48
CA ASP A 84 -18.53 -9.65 5.18
C ASP A 84 -17.05 -9.32 4.95
N PHE A 85 -16.14 -9.96 5.69
CA PHE A 85 -14.70 -9.80 5.54
C PHE A 85 -14.19 -10.38 4.22
N ILE A 86 -14.65 -11.58 3.85
CA ILE A 86 -14.34 -12.18 2.54
C ILE A 86 -14.84 -11.29 1.40
N GLU A 87 -16.06 -10.80 1.47
CA GLU A 87 -16.67 -9.96 0.44
C GLU A 87 -15.92 -8.64 0.27
N THR A 88 -15.61 -7.96 1.38
CA THR A 88 -14.85 -6.70 1.37
C THR A 88 -13.43 -6.89 0.86
N THR A 89 -12.76 -7.99 1.26
CA THR A 89 -11.41 -8.27 0.77
C THR A 89 -11.41 -8.65 -0.72
N ARG A 90 -12.41 -9.39 -1.19
CA ARG A 90 -12.56 -9.67 -2.62
C ARG A 90 -12.81 -8.39 -3.42
N ASP A 91 -13.55 -7.44 -2.86
CA ASP A 91 -13.77 -6.11 -3.45
C ASP A 91 -12.47 -5.30 -3.52
N LEU A 92 -11.62 -5.38 -2.49
CA LEU A 92 -10.26 -4.79 -2.49
C LEU A 92 -9.36 -5.40 -3.57
N ALA A 93 -9.54 -6.69 -3.88
CA ALA A 93 -8.83 -7.45 -4.91
C ALA A 93 -7.29 -7.49 -4.72
N PRO A 94 -6.77 -7.90 -3.56
CA PRO A 94 -5.33 -8.04 -3.36
C PRO A 94 -4.74 -9.08 -4.33
N GLY A 95 -3.56 -8.81 -4.91
CA GLY A 95 -2.87 -9.79 -5.74
C GLY A 95 -2.15 -10.88 -4.92
N MET A 96 -1.85 -10.57 -3.67
CA MET A 96 -1.14 -11.45 -2.74
C MET A 96 -1.54 -11.12 -1.31
N MET A 97 -1.57 -12.14 -0.45
CA MET A 97 -1.77 -11.99 0.99
C MET A 97 -0.56 -12.58 1.72
N ARG A 98 0.05 -11.81 2.62
CA ARG A 98 1.16 -12.25 3.45
C ARG A 98 0.67 -12.59 4.85
N PHE A 99 1.04 -13.78 5.33
CA PHE A 99 0.86 -14.21 6.72
C PHE A 99 2.19 -14.06 7.47
N GLY A 100 2.21 -13.25 8.50
CA GLY A 100 3.39 -13.03 9.34
C GLY A 100 3.62 -11.56 9.66
N GLY A 101 4.69 -11.31 10.34
CA GLY A 101 5.12 -10.06 10.93
C GLY A 101 6.00 -10.39 12.13
N LEU A 102 5.96 -9.62 13.22
CA LEU A 102 6.71 -9.92 14.44
C LEU A 102 6.31 -11.25 15.09
N VAL A 103 5.10 -11.73 14.84
CA VAL A 103 4.62 -13.05 15.29
C VAL A 103 5.47 -14.18 14.72
N SER A 104 6.04 -14.03 13.53
CA SER A 104 6.89 -15.04 12.89
C SER A 104 8.08 -15.45 13.77
N ARG A 105 8.54 -14.59 14.68
CA ARG A 105 9.68 -14.86 15.59
C ARG A 105 9.46 -16.04 16.53
N TYR A 106 8.20 -16.38 16.82
CA TYR A 106 7.85 -17.46 17.77
C TYR A 106 6.76 -18.40 17.26
N TYR A 107 6.24 -18.16 16.07
CA TYR A 107 5.19 -18.99 15.49
C TYR A 107 5.70 -20.37 15.11
N LYS A 108 5.05 -21.41 15.64
CA LYS A 108 5.31 -22.81 15.31
C LYS A 108 4.21 -23.29 14.36
N TRP A 109 4.52 -23.46 13.09
CA TRP A 109 3.50 -23.71 12.07
C TRP A 109 2.67 -24.98 12.31
N ARG A 110 3.25 -26.02 12.97
CA ARG A 110 2.52 -27.24 13.32
C ARG A 110 1.42 -27.02 14.35
N GLU A 111 1.49 -25.98 15.13
CA GLU A 111 0.44 -25.61 16.09
C GLU A 111 -0.80 -25.02 15.39
N GLY A 112 -0.64 -24.53 14.15
CA GLY A 112 -1.73 -24.00 13.32
C GLY A 112 -2.33 -25.02 12.34
N VAL A 113 -2.01 -26.32 12.45
CA VAL A 113 -2.54 -27.37 11.57
C VAL A 113 -3.18 -28.51 12.38
N GLY A 114 -3.94 -29.38 11.68
CA GLY A 114 -4.71 -30.45 12.32
C GLY A 114 -5.98 -29.96 13.01
N PRO A 115 -6.63 -30.81 13.81
CA PRO A 115 -7.93 -30.48 14.43
C PRO A 115 -7.85 -29.26 15.32
N PRO A 116 -8.70 -28.23 15.10
CA PRO A 116 -8.63 -26.97 15.86
C PRO A 116 -8.73 -27.16 17.37
N SER A 117 -9.51 -28.15 17.83
CA SER A 117 -9.66 -28.47 19.26
C SER A 117 -8.37 -28.96 19.93
N LYS A 118 -7.35 -29.35 19.15
CA LYS A 118 -6.05 -29.80 19.65
C LYS A 118 -4.98 -28.72 19.52
N ARG A 119 -5.25 -27.59 18.89
CA ARG A 119 -4.30 -26.51 18.74
C ARG A 119 -4.12 -25.76 20.06
N PRO A 120 -2.88 -25.36 20.40
CA PRO A 120 -2.61 -24.71 21.70
C PRO A 120 -3.20 -23.31 21.78
N LEU A 121 -3.52 -22.88 22.98
CA LEU A 121 -3.95 -21.55 23.33
C LEU A 121 -2.90 -20.92 24.24
N TYR A 122 -2.33 -19.79 23.84
CA TYR A 122 -1.41 -19.03 24.70
C TYR A 122 -1.52 -17.52 24.50
N ARG A 123 -0.77 -16.77 25.31
CA ARG A 123 -0.69 -15.31 25.18
C ARG A 123 0.21 -14.92 24.01
N ASN A 124 -0.24 -13.97 23.20
CA ASN A 124 0.61 -13.34 22.21
C ASN A 124 1.80 -12.63 22.89
N TYR A 125 3.02 -12.94 22.44
CA TYR A 125 4.25 -12.44 23.07
C TYR A 125 4.59 -11.00 22.71
N VAL A 126 4.03 -10.48 21.61
CA VAL A 126 4.37 -9.15 21.09
C VAL A 126 3.24 -8.16 21.34
N TRP A 127 2.02 -8.51 20.93
CA TRP A 127 0.89 -7.58 20.86
C TRP A 127 -0.08 -7.72 22.04
N GLY A 128 0.09 -8.74 22.88
CA GLY A 128 -0.86 -9.09 23.92
C GLY A 128 -2.09 -9.82 23.37
N GLY A 129 -3.11 -10.05 24.20
CA GLY A 129 -4.26 -10.88 23.84
C GLY A 129 -3.92 -12.37 23.83
N LYS A 130 -4.81 -13.17 23.25
CA LYS A 130 -4.71 -14.63 23.16
C LYS A 130 -4.55 -15.06 21.71
N GLU A 131 -3.71 -16.04 21.48
CA GLU A 131 -3.60 -16.76 20.22
C GLU A 131 -4.26 -18.12 20.37
N THR A 132 -5.30 -18.35 19.60
CA THR A 132 -6.06 -19.60 19.61
C THR A 132 -5.56 -20.58 18.56
N HIS A 133 -4.72 -20.13 17.65
CA HIS A 133 -4.29 -20.86 16.45
C HIS A 133 -5.47 -21.34 15.58
N ARG A 134 -6.64 -20.67 15.73
CA ARG A 134 -7.82 -21.03 14.94
C ARG A 134 -7.56 -20.89 13.45
N VAL A 135 -6.84 -19.85 13.07
CA VAL A 135 -6.37 -19.62 11.70
C VAL A 135 -4.93 -20.04 11.58
N GLY A 136 -4.69 -21.10 10.84
CA GLY A 136 -3.37 -21.58 10.47
C GLY A 136 -3.19 -21.69 8.95
N ALA A 137 -2.29 -22.57 8.51
CA ALA A 137 -1.94 -22.65 7.10
C ALA A 137 -3.12 -23.03 6.19
N HIS A 138 -3.97 -23.95 6.61
CA HIS A 138 -5.11 -24.39 5.81
C HIS A 138 -6.15 -23.29 5.65
N GLU A 139 -6.53 -22.67 6.76
CA GLU A 139 -7.53 -21.62 6.79
C GLU A 139 -7.06 -20.39 6.01
N PHE A 140 -5.78 -20.02 6.12
CA PHE A 140 -5.24 -18.87 5.41
C PHE A 140 -5.13 -19.11 3.89
N VAL A 141 -4.73 -20.31 3.45
CA VAL A 141 -4.73 -20.66 2.02
C VAL A 141 -6.15 -20.70 1.45
N ASP A 142 -7.12 -21.22 2.21
CA ASP A 142 -8.54 -21.17 1.84
C ASP A 142 -9.02 -19.70 1.69
N PHE A 143 -8.65 -18.83 2.64
CA PHE A 143 -8.91 -17.39 2.53
C PHE A 143 -8.34 -16.79 1.25
N CYS A 144 -7.07 -17.03 0.97
CA CYS A 144 -6.42 -16.54 -0.25
C CYS A 144 -7.16 -17.00 -1.51
N GLY A 145 -7.55 -18.29 -1.56
CA GLY A 145 -8.34 -18.85 -2.66
C GLY A 145 -9.71 -18.16 -2.81
N ARG A 146 -10.40 -17.90 -1.70
CA ARG A 146 -11.72 -17.21 -1.73
C ARG A 146 -11.63 -15.76 -2.22
N VAL A 147 -10.53 -15.07 -1.94
CA VAL A 147 -10.37 -13.67 -2.37
C VAL A 147 -9.59 -13.51 -3.67
N GLY A 148 -9.08 -14.60 -4.25
CA GLY A 148 -8.35 -14.59 -5.51
C GLY A 148 -6.91 -14.06 -5.38
N ALA A 149 -6.27 -14.25 -4.22
CA ALA A 149 -4.91 -13.82 -3.93
C ALA A 149 -3.93 -15.00 -3.83
N GLU A 150 -2.66 -14.77 -4.15
CA GLU A 150 -1.59 -15.71 -3.82
C GLU A 150 -1.22 -15.61 -2.35
N SER A 151 -0.74 -16.71 -1.77
CA SER A 151 -0.29 -16.74 -0.38
C SER A 151 1.23 -16.57 -0.28
N LEU A 152 1.67 -15.75 0.69
CA LEU A 152 3.06 -15.57 1.10
C LEU A 152 3.16 -15.80 2.61
N TYR A 153 4.09 -16.64 3.01
CA TYR A 153 4.35 -16.90 4.43
C TYR A 153 5.71 -16.39 4.87
N CYS A 154 5.76 -15.82 6.08
CA CYS A 154 7.01 -15.52 6.76
C CYS A 154 7.35 -16.66 7.73
N VAL A 155 8.49 -17.31 7.53
CA VAL A 155 8.93 -18.40 8.40
C VAL A 155 9.54 -17.90 9.70
N ASN A 156 9.51 -18.73 10.74
CA ASN A 156 10.24 -18.48 11.97
C ASN A 156 11.76 -18.64 11.72
N PHE A 157 12.42 -17.51 11.63
CA PHE A 157 13.82 -17.40 11.22
C PHE A 157 14.74 -17.28 12.44
N VAL A 158 14.83 -18.34 13.22
CA VAL A 158 15.58 -18.39 14.51
C VAL A 158 15.16 -17.24 15.44
N GLY A 159 13.84 -16.95 15.49
CA GLY A 159 13.32 -15.82 16.25
C GLY A 159 13.82 -14.45 15.79
N ASP A 160 14.26 -14.33 14.53
CA ASP A 160 14.98 -13.16 13.97
C ASP A 160 16.22 -12.76 14.78
N GLY A 161 16.86 -13.74 15.45
CA GLY A 161 18.01 -13.54 16.31
C GLY A 161 17.68 -13.14 17.75
N ASP A 162 16.40 -12.90 18.07
CA ASP A 162 15.97 -12.53 19.42
C ASP A 162 15.91 -13.74 20.37
N LYS A 163 16.92 -13.84 21.21
CA LYS A 163 17.10 -14.95 22.15
C LYS A 163 15.99 -15.09 23.20
N ARG A 164 15.11 -14.10 23.35
CA ARG A 164 13.96 -14.19 24.26
C ARG A 164 13.04 -15.34 23.88
N TYR A 165 12.90 -15.62 22.59
CA TYR A 165 12.03 -16.67 22.09
C TYR A 165 12.60 -18.09 22.27
N ALA A 166 13.89 -18.24 22.53
CA ALA A 166 14.48 -19.52 22.88
C ALA A 166 14.19 -19.96 24.35
N LYS A 167 13.67 -19.04 25.19
CA LYS A 167 13.40 -19.28 26.61
C LYS A 167 12.06 -18.70 27.03
N THR A 168 11.00 -19.15 26.38
CA THR A 168 9.65 -18.72 26.75
C THR A 168 9.03 -19.65 27.80
N ARG A 169 7.88 -19.29 28.33
CA ARG A 169 7.10 -20.14 29.24
C ARG A 169 6.72 -21.49 28.60
N GLU A 170 6.48 -21.47 27.29
CA GLU A 170 6.09 -22.61 26.47
C GLU A 170 7.31 -23.34 25.87
N GLY A 171 8.53 -23.05 26.37
CA GLY A 171 9.78 -23.62 25.91
C GLY A 171 10.48 -22.83 24.83
N ASP A 172 11.31 -23.49 24.02
CA ASP A 172 11.98 -22.88 22.86
C ASP A 172 10.99 -22.67 21.71
N ARG A 173 10.81 -21.40 21.36
CA ARG A 173 9.89 -20.99 20.29
C ARG A 173 10.62 -20.59 19.00
N THR A 174 11.96 -20.67 18.96
CA THR A 174 12.70 -20.37 17.72
C THR A 174 12.55 -21.49 16.71
N GLY A 175 12.41 -21.14 15.42
CA GLY A 175 12.39 -22.08 14.31
C GLY A 175 13.78 -22.21 13.66
N ASP A 176 14.09 -23.36 13.12
CA ASP A 176 15.32 -23.60 12.37
C ASP A 176 15.04 -23.89 10.88
N ALA A 177 16.11 -24.04 10.10
CA ALA A 177 16.02 -24.32 8.67
C ALA A 177 15.28 -25.61 8.34
N ARG A 178 15.38 -26.63 9.23
CA ARG A 178 14.68 -27.90 9.09
C ARG A 178 13.17 -27.71 9.29
N GLU A 179 12.77 -26.97 10.33
CA GLU A 179 11.34 -26.66 10.56
C GLU A 179 10.71 -25.91 9.37
N ALA A 180 11.44 -24.94 8.80
CA ALA A 180 10.99 -24.24 7.60
C ALA A 180 10.90 -25.17 6.38
N ALA A 181 11.88 -26.03 6.17
CA ALA A 181 11.87 -27.02 5.09
C ALA A 181 10.73 -28.05 5.25
N ASP A 182 10.47 -28.49 6.49
CA ASP A 182 9.34 -29.37 6.79
C ASP A 182 7.99 -28.69 6.52
N TRP A 183 7.89 -27.37 6.75
CA TRP A 183 6.67 -26.63 6.37
C TRP A 183 6.47 -26.56 4.87
N VAL A 184 7.54 -26.34 4.08
CA VAL A 184 7.47 -26.40 2.62
C VAL A 184 7.03 -27.81 2.15
N SER A 185 7.62 -28.87 2.71
CA SER A 185 7.22 -30.24 2.39
C SER A 185 5.76 -30.49 2.74
N TYR A 186 5.33 -30.09 3.95
CA TYR A 186 3.93 -30.20 4.36
C TYR A 186 2.98 -29.49 3.38
N ALA A 187 3.34 -28.30 2.94
CA ALA A 187 2.50 -27.48 2.07
C ALA A 187 2.43 -28.05 0.62
N ASN A 188 3.58 -28.45 0.07
CA ASN A 188 3.72 -28.61 -1.38
C ASN A 188 3.93 -30.06 -1.85
N ASP A 189 4.42 -30.97 -0.99
CA ASP A 189 4.60 -32.37 -1.38
C ASP A 189 3.24 -33.06 -1.61
N PRO A 190 2.95 -33.58 -2.81
CA PRO A 190 1.67 -34.25 -3.11
C PRO A 190 1.35 -35.41 -2.17
N GLU A 191 2.37 -36.12 -1.70
CA GLU A 191 2.22 -37.34 -0.91
C GLU A 191 2.42 -37.15 0.59
N HIS A 192 2.47 -35.90 1.09
CA HIS A 192 2.74 -35.62 2.49
C HIS A 192 1.69 -36.23 3.44
N ALA A 193 2.08 -37.23 4.20
CA ALA A 193 1.18 -38.05 5.02
C ALA A 193 0.50 -37.23 6.15
N GLU A 194 1.26 -36.35 6.86
CA GLU A 194 0.72 -35.51 7.93
C GLU A 194 -0.35 -34.54 7.41
N ARG A 195 -0.13 -33.93 6.24
CA ARG A 195 -1.13 -33.03 5.64
C ARG A 195 -2.42 -33.77 5.30
N LYS A 196 -2.30 -34.95 4.68
CA LYS A 196 -3.46 -35.80 4.34
C LYS A 196 -4.20 -36.22 5.62
N ALA A 197 -3.50 -36.61 6.67
CA ALA A 197 -4.10 -36.95 7.96
C ALA A 197 -4.79 -35.74 8.62
N ASN A 198 -4.31 -34.52 8.38
CA ASN A 198 -4.91 -33.28 8.83
C ASN A 198 -6.07 -32.77 7.94
N GLY A 199 -6.54 -33.60 7.00
CA GLY A 199 -7.74 -33.33 6.21
C GLY A 199 -7.52 -32.64 4.85
N ALA A 200 -6.28 -32.32 4.48
CA ALA A 200 -5.96 -31.73 3.17
C ALA A 200 -5.30 -32.76 2.25
N SER A 201 -6.11 -33.41 1.42
CA SER A 201 -5.62 -34.41 0.44
C SER A 201 -4.70 -33.79 -0.63
N ASN A 202 -5.00 -32.58 -1.07
CA ASN A 202 -4.22 -31.87 -2.08
C ASN A 202 -3.16 -30.96 -1.45
N PRO A 203 -2.04 -30.68 -2.16
CA PRO A 203 -1.08 -29.67 -1.76
C PRO A 203 -1.71 -28.28 -1.58
N LEU A 204 -1.22 -27.52 -0.63
CA LEU A 204 -1.62 -26.13 -0.40
C LEU A 204 -1.06 -25.19 -1.48
N LYS A 205 0.01 -25.60 -2.18
CA LYS A 205 0.67 -24.87 -3.28
C LYS A 205 1.18 -23.49 -2.88
N ILE A 206 1.83 -23.40 -1.72
CA ILE A 206 2.43 -22.17 -1.25
C ILE A 206 3.74 -21.93 -1.98
N GLN A 207 3.79 -20.92 -2.84
CA GLN A 207 4.98 -20.63 -3.65
C GLN A 207 5.90 -19.59 -3.02
N PHE A 208 5.39 -18.60 -2.27
CA PHE A 208 6.17 -17.48 -1.77
C PHE A 208 6.45 -17.63 -0.27
N TRP A 209 7.75 -17.51 0.08
CA TRP A 209 8.23 -17.65 1.44
C TRP A 209 9.22 -16.55 1.79
N GLN A 210 8.96 -15.82 2.87
CA GLN A 210 9.87 -14.80 3.40
C GLN A 210 10.71 -15.40 4.54
N LEU A 211 12.03 -15.17 4.47
CA LEU A 211 13.01 -15.65 5.44
C LEU A 211 13.20 -14.58 6.53
N GLY A 212 12.42 -14.72 7.61
CA GLY A 212 12.41 -13.78 8.73
C GLY A 212 11.66 -12.47 8.49
N ASN A 213 11.43 -11.73 9.57
CA ASN A 213 10.76 -10.44 9.59
C ASN A 213 11.55 -9.44 10.41
N GLU A 214 11.94 -8.32 9.78
CA GLU A 214 12.67 -7.24 10.48
C GLU A 214 13.94 -7.70 11.19
N THR A 215 14.69 -8.59 10.57
CA THR A 215 15.86 -9.25 11.16
C THR A 215 16.99 -8.28 11.53
N SER A 216 16.94 -7.03 11.00
CA SER A 216 17.88 -5.95 11.32
C SER A 216 17.31 -4.90 12.28
N TYR A 217 16.02 -5.01 12.69
CA TYR A 217 15.37 -4.00 13.51
C TYR A 217 15.44 -4.36 15.00
N GLY A 218 16.08 -3.48 15.77
CA GLY A 218 16.21 -3.62 17.20
C GLY A 218 17.53 -4.29 17.66
N ASN A 219 17.89 -4.05 18.91
CA ASN A 219 19.17 -4.48 19.49
C ASN A 219 19.25 -6.00 19.74
N ALA A 220 18.12 -6.69 19.72
CA ALA A 220 18.04 -8.12 19.98
C ALA A 220 18.07 -8.97 18.71
N CYS A 221 17.98 -8.34 17.53
CA CYS A 221 17.97 -9.03 16.24
C CYS A 221 19.38 -9.43 15.77
N PHE A 222 19.42 -10.12 14.64
CA PHE A 222 20.67 -10.58 14.04
C PHE A 222 21.68 -9.46 13.77
N LYS A 223 22.96 -9.82 13.81
CA LYS A 223 23.99 -9.10 13.08
C LYS A 223 23.91 -9.47 11.59
N LYS A 224 24.29 -8.55 10.70
CA LYS A 224 24.20 -8.74 9.24
C LYS A 224 24.82 -10.06 8.77
N GLU A 225 26.06 -10.35 9.20
CA GLU A 225 26.79 -11.55 8.78
C GLU A 225 26.07 -12.84 9.16
N GLU A 226 25.52 -12.87 10.34
CA GLU A 226 24.77 -14.01 10.87
C GLU A 226 23.45 -14.19 10.14
N ALA A 227 22.72 -13.09 9.88
CA ALA A 227 21.48 -13.12 9.10
C ALA A 227 21.69 -13.66 7.68
N ILE A 228 22.75 -13.21 6.99
CA ILE A 228 23.05 -13.67 5.64
C ILE A 228 23.38 -15.17 5.62
N LYS A 229 24.22 -15.62 6.57
CA LYS A 229 24.53 -17.06 6.69
C LYS A 229 23.27 -17.87 6.93
N THR A 230 22.44 -17.45 7.87
CA THR A 230 21.17 -18.11 8.19
C THR A 230 20.22 -18.13 6.99
N THR A 231 20.19 -17.04 6.19
CA THR A 231 19.41 -16.97 4.93
C THR A 231 19.82 -18.08 3.98
N ILE A 232 21.12 -18.32 3.79
CA ILE A 232 21.65 -19.37 2.93
C ILE A 232 21.24 -20.75 3.44
N ASP A 233 21.38 -20.99 4.76
CA ASP A 233 21.06 -22.27 5.39
C ASP A 233 19.55 -22.60 5.22
N PHE A 234 18.66 -21.63 5.48
CA PHE A 234 17.22 -21.77 5.29
C PHE A 234 16.86 -21.99 3.82
N ALA A 235 17.39 -21.17 2.93
CA ALA A 235 17.07 -21.25 1.50
C ALA A 235 17.45 -22.61 0.91
N LYS A 236 18.62 -23.14 1.24
CA LYS A 236 19.06 -24.46 0.82
C LYS A 236 18.12 -25.56 1.32
N ALA A 237 17.85 -25.58 2.62
CA ALA A 237 16.98 -26.58 3.21
C ALA A 237 15.55 -26.58 2.64
N MET A 238 14.97 -25.38 2.44
CA MET A 238 13.63 -25.25 1.89
C MET A 238 13.59 -25.65 0.42
N ARG A 239 14.59 -25.28 -0.41
CA ARG A 239 14.64 -25.65 -1.84
C ARG A 239 14.98 -27.12 -2.09
N GLU A 240 15.58 -27.81 -1.14
CA GLU A 240 15.70 -29.28 -1.18
C GLU A 240 14.34 -29.97 -1.17
N ARG A 241 13.31 -29.34 -0.54
CA ARG A 241 11.93 -29.87 -0.50
C ARG A 241 11.13 -29.49 -1.72
N ASP A 242 11.27 -28.25 -2.20
CA ASP A 242 10.60 -27.76 -3.40
C ASP A 242 11.46 -26.69 -4.09
N ARG A 243 11.99 -27.03 -5.28
CA ARG A 243 12.85 -26.13 -6.06
C ARG A 243 12.07 -24.99 -6.73
N THR A 244 10.75 -25.07 -6.79
CA THR A 244 9.90 -24.08 -7.49
C THR A 244 9.52 -22.90 -6.64
N ILE A 245 9.72 -22.94 -5.32
CA ILE A 245 9.37 -21.87 -4.39
C ILE A 245 10.18 -20.61 -4.64
N LYS A 246 9.56 -19.49 -4.31
CA LYS A 246 10.13 -18.14 -4.38
C LYS A 246 10.51 -17.68 -2.98
N LEU A 247 11.79 -17.37 -2.80
CA LEU A 247 12.35 -16.99 -1.51
C LEU A 247 12.63 -15.50 -1.46
N ILE A 248 12.24 -14.87 -0.36
CA ILE A 248 12.38 -13.45 -0.11
C ILE A 248 13.32 -13.27 1.08
N GLY A 249 14.52 -12.70 0.86
CA GLY A 249 15.51 -12.43 1.89
C GLY A 249 15.42 -11.00 2.41
N TRP A 250 15.75 -10.78 3.67
CA TRP A 250 15.70 -9.45 4.30
C TRP A 250 16.92 -8.60 3.94
N GLY A 251 16.70 -7.47 3.25
CA GLY A 251 17.76 -6.56 2.78
C GLY A 251 17.69 -5.14 3.32
N ASP A 252 16.80 -4.84 4.26
CA ASP A 252 16.66 -3.50 4.85
C ASP A 252 17.89 -3.09 5.68
N SER A 253 17.92 -1.85 6.15
CA SER A 253 19.02 -1.29 6.94
C SER A 253 20.38 -1.29 6.22
N GLY A 254 20.37 -1.18 4.89
CA GLY A 254 21.57 -1.17 4.08
C GLY A 254 22.23 -2.54 3.89
N TRP A 255 21.50 -3.64 4.15
CA TRP A 255 22.03 -5.00 4.01
C TRP A 255 21.93 -5.57 2.59
N ALA A 256 21.15 -4.94 1.71
CA ALA A 256 20.80 -5.50 0.41
C ALA A 256 22.01 -5.87 -0.45
N GLY A 257 23.04 -5.02 -0.53
CA GLY A 257 24.26 -5.31 -1.31
C GLY A 257 24.98 -6.57 -0.84
N ASP A 258 25.29 -6.64 0.46
CA ASP A 258 25.97 -7.81 1.05
C ASP A 258 25.11 -9.08 0.97
N LEU A 259 23.79 -8.94 1.10
CA LEU A 259 22.85 -10.05 0.93
C LEU A 259 22.91 -10.62 -0.49
N ILE A 260 22.90 -9.73 -1.49
CA ILE A 260 22.98 -10.13 -2.91
C ILE A 260 24.32 -10.80 -3.22
N ASP A 261 25.43 -10.22 -2.80
CA ASP A 261 26.77 -10.77 -3.09
C ASP A 261 26.97 -12.17 -2.53
N ARG A 262 26.35 -12.48 -1.39
CA ARG A 262 26.62 -13.71 -0.66
C ARG A 262 25.48 -14.72 -0.68
N ALA A 263 24.25 -14.28 -0.79
CA ALA A 263 23.05 -15.13 -0.78
C ALA A 263 22.15 -14.94 -2.02
N GLY A 264 22.52 -14.09 -2.98
CA GLY A 264 21.67 -13.78 -4.12
C GLY A 264 21.26 -15.01 -4.94
N GLU A 265 22.17 -15.99 -5.15
CA GLU A 265 21.83 -17.24 -5.85
C GLU A 265 20.75 -18.08 -5.15
N HIS A 266 20.47 -17.81 -3.88
CA HIS A 266 19.56 -18.55 -3.05
C HIS A 266 18.20 -17.89 -2.83
N ILE A 267 18.02 -16.63 -3.23
CA ILE A 267 16.78 -15.87 -3.06
C ILE A 267 16.27 -15.34 -4.41
N ASP A 268 15.00 -14.97 -4.48
CA ASP A 268 14.37 -14.37 -5.68
C ASP A 268 14.09 -12.88 -5.48
N TYR A 269 13.84 -12.45 -4.25
CA TYR A 269 13.47 -11.07 -3.90
C TYR A 269 14.21 -10.57 -2.67
N VAL A 270 14.35 -9.24 -2.59
CA VAL A 270 14.89 -8.54 -1.43
C VAL A 270 13.76 -7.82 -0.71
N ALA A 271 13.50 -8.21 0.54
CA ALA A 271 12.48 -7.61 1.38
C ALA A 271 12.96 -6.32 2.04
N VAL A 272 12.08 -5.33 2.08
CA VAL A 272 12.22 -4.09 2.86
C VAL A 272 10.86 -3.65 3.39
N HIS A 273 10.86 -2.82 4.45
CA HIS A 273 9.65 -2.15 4.93
C HIS A 273 9.69 -0.65 4.64
N MET A 274 8.58 -0.07 4.22
CA MET A 274 8.45 1.34 3.86
C MET A 274 7.45 2.03 4.78
N MET A 275 7.96 2.76 5.78
CA MET A 275 7.12 3.35 6.83
C MET A 275 7.14 4.88 6.77
N GLY A 276 5.97 5.48 6.54
CA GLY A 276 5.71 6.88 6.86
C GLY A 276 5.52 7.03 8.37
N GLN A 277 6.21 8.00 8.97
CA GLN A 277 6.17 8.20 10.42
C GLN A 277 5.97 9.67 10.75
N THR A 278 5.45 9.94 11.95
CA THR A 278 5.37 11.31 12.49
C THR A 278 6.72 12.00 12.34
N PRO A 279 6.76 13.23 11.79
CA PRO A 279 7.98 14.02 11.75
C PRO A 279 8.60 14.18 13.14
N LEU A 280 9.92 14.25 13.22
CA LEU A 280 10.64 14.44 14.48
C LEU A 280 10.53 15.87 15.01
N SER A 281 10.19 16.82 14.15
CA SER A 281 10.01 18.22 14.55
C SER A 281 8.96 18.35 15.66
N SER A 282 9.26 19.15 16.68
CA SER A 282 8.34 19.40 17.79
C SER A 282 7.13 20.23 17.40
N ASP A 283 7.21 20.98 16.30
CA ASP A 283 6.17 21.86 15.78
C ASP A 283 5.26 21.18 14.74
N THR A 284 5.51 19.90 14.39
CA THR A 284 4.66 19.16 13.47
C THR A 284 3.20 19.15 13.93
N VAL A 285 2.30 19.38 12.98
CA VAL A 285 0.85 19.27 13.22
C VAL A 285 0.32 17.85 13.01
N LEU A 286 1.14 16.92 12.52
CA LEU A 286 0.75 15.51 12.30
C LEU A 286 0.73 14.68 13.58
N ARG A 287 0.90 15.30 14.75
CA ARG A 287 0.88 14.62 16.05
C ARG A 287 -0.44 14.86 16.78
N GLY A 288 -1.20 13.80 17.03
CA GLY A 288 -2.45 13.86 17.75
C GLY A 288 -3.51 14.65 16.97
N ASN A 289 -4.17 15.55 17.65
CA ASN A 289 -5.24 16.38 17.08
C ASN A 289 -4.79 17.80 16.64
N ARG A 290 -3.50 18.07 16.63
CA ARG A 290 -2.97 19.40 16.26
C ARG A 290 -3.36 19.84 14.86
N TYR A 291 -3.48 18.90 13.93
CA TYR A 291 -3.89 19.16 12.55
C TYR A 291 -5.30 19.78 12.45
N GLN A 292 -6.14 19.62 13.45
CA GLN A 292 -7.50 20.17 13.47
C GLN A 292 -7.51 21.71 13.47
N SER A 293 -6.46 22.33 14.02
CA SER A 293 -6.30 23.78 14.02
C SER A 293 -5.65 24.34 12.74
N ASP A 294 -4.96 23.50 11.98
CA ASP A 294 -4.27 23.87 10.74
C ASP A 294 -4.30 22.71 9.72
N PRO A 295 -5.47 22.44 9.12
CA PRO A 295 -5.63 21.30 8.20
C PRO A 295 -4.80 21.43 6.92
N GLU A 296 -4.58 22.64 6.42
CA GLU A 296 -3.77 22.87 5.23
C GLU A 296 -2.29 22.58 5.49
N ARG A 297 -1.76 22.99 6.64
CA ARG A 297 -0.42 22.62 7.04
C ARG A 297 -0.28 21.13 7.23
N ALA A 298 -1.25 20.47 7.85
CA ALA A 298 -1.26 19.00 8.00
C ALA A 298 -1.25 18.30 6.65
N TRP A 299 -2.03 18.78 5.69
CA TRP A 299 -2.00 18.31 4.31
C TRP A 299 -0.61 18.42 3.70
N ASN A 300 -0.01 19.60 3.76
CA ASN A 300 1.30 19.86 3.16
C ASN A 300 2.41 19.03 3.83
N GLU A 301 2.41 18.92 5.16
CA GLU A 301 3.34 18.06 5.89
C GLU A 301 3.18 16.59 5.50
N LEU A 302 1.95 16.07 5.42
CA LEU A 302 1.69 14.69 5.06
C LEU A 302 2.11 14.39 3.61
N MET A 303 1.72 15.24 2.66
CA MET A 303 2.13 15.10 1.26
C MET A 303 3.65 15.19 1.09
N GLY A 304 4.32 15.96 1.93
CA GLY A 304 5.78 16.10 1.94
C GLY A 304 6.56 14.90 2.51
N LEU A 305 5.91 13.96 3.21
CA LEU A 305 6.61 12.82 3.82
C LEU A 305 7.16 11.82 2.80
N ILE A 306 6.56 11.69 1.63
CA ILE A 306 6.86 10.62 0.67
C ILE A 306 8.28 10.72 0.15
N GLY A 307 8.73 11.90 -0.31
CA GLY A 307 10.08 12.10 -0.84
C GLY A 307 11.17 11.67 0.16
N PRO A 308 11.28 12.31 1.33
CA PRO A 308 12.38 12.04 2.26
C PRO A 308 12.28 10.71 3.02
N ARG A 309 11.12 10.08 3.06
CA ARG A 309 10.92 8.86 3.86
C ARG A 309 10.79 7.60 3.02
N ILE A 310 10.06 7.63 1.93
CA ILE A 310 9.74 6.47 1.11
C ILE A 310 10.59 6.45 -0.16
N GLU A 311 10.51 7.50 -0.98
CA GLU A 311 11.17 7.56 -2.28
C GLU A 311 12.69 7.50 -2.14
N ARG A 312 13.28 8.30 -1.24
CA ARG A 312 14.74 8.26 -1.00
C ARG A 312 15.21 6.87 -0.61
N LYS A 313 14.51 6.18 0.31
CA LYS A 313 14.86 4.82 0.72
C LYS A 313 14.78 3.83 -0.44
N LEU A 314 13.77 3.98 -1.29
CA LEU A 314 13.61 3.14 -2.48
C LEU A 314 14.75 3.36 -3.48
N LEU A 315 15.11 4.61 -3.76
CA LEU A 315 16.22 4.96 -4.64
C LEU A 315 17.58 4.45 -4.11
N GLU A 316 17.84 4.60 -2.82
CA GLU A 316 19.05 4.07 -2.16
C GLU A 316 19.14 2.54 -2.30
N LEU A 317 18.01 1.84 -2.21
CA LEU A 317 17.95 0.40 -2.42
C LEU A 317 18.19 0.03 -3.89
N GLU A 318 17.55 0.71 -4.83
CA GLU A 318 17.74 0.48 -6.27
C GLU A 318 19.20 0.74 -6.67
N ASP A 319 19.80 1.81 -6.17
CA ASP A 319 21.23 2.10 -6.37
C ASP A 319 22.13 0.98 -5.82
N SER A 320 21.80 0.45 -4.64
CA SER A 320 22.52 -0.69 -4.06
C SER A 320 22.41 -1.92 -4.96
N LEU A 321 21.21 -2.29 -5.39
CA LEU A 321 21.01 -3.42 -6.29
C LEU A 321 21.74 -3.24 -7.63
N ALA A 322 21.70 -2.04 -8.19
CA ALA A 322 22.38 -1.73 -9.45
C ALA A 322 23.91 -1.84 -9.33
N LYS A 323 24.51 -1.36 -8.22
CA LYS A 323 25.96 -1.49 -7.95
C LYS A 323 26.42 -2.94 -7.88
N HIS A 324 25.58 -3.82 -7.37
CA HIS A 324 25.81 -5.27 -7.28
C HIS A 324 25.30 -6.05 -8.50
N GLN A 325 24.93 -5.35 -9.60
CA GLN A 325 24.42 -5.92 -10.85
C GLN A 325 23.26 -6.92 -10.63
N SER A 326 22.47 -6.67 -9.60
CA SER A 326 21.36 -7.53 -9.18
C SER A 326 20.17 -7.42 -10.11
N LYS A 327 19.53 -8.58 -10.38
CA LYS A 327 18.24 -8.67 -11.09
C LYS A 327 17.08 -9.01 -10.15
N HIS A 328 17.33 -9.06 -8.85
CA HIS A 328 16.32 -9.40 -7.86
C HIS A 328 15.24 -8.33 -7.79
N GLY A 329 13.99 -8.79 -7.67
CA GLY A 329 12.87 -7.90 -7.39
C GLY A 329 12.88 -7.38 -5.96
N ILE A 330 12.39 -6.16 -5.75
CA ILE A 330 12.13 -5.60 -4.43
C ILE A 330 10.76 -6.07 -3.97
N ALA A 331 10.69 -6.56 -2.72
CA ALA A 331 9.46 -6.90 -2.03
C ALA A 331 9.25 -5.95 -0.84
N ILE A 332 8.32 -5.01 -0.96
CA ILE A 332 7.90 -4.15 0.14
C ILE A 332 6.83 -4.91 0.92
N THR A 333 7.28 -5.72 1.88
CA THR A 333 6.44 -6.68 2.61
C THR A 333 5.65 -6.08 3.76
N GLU A 334 6.01 -4.87 4.19
CA GLU A 334 5.18 -3.99 5.00
C GLU A 334 5.36 -2.54 4.52
N GLY A 335 4.26 -1.81 4.43
CA GLY A 335 4.23 -0.40 4.10
C GLY A 335 3.04 0.23 4.81
N HIS A 336 3.30 1.27 5.63
CA HIS A 336 2.23 1.93 6.37
C HIS A 336 2.58 3.34 6.76
N LEU A 337 1.54 4.10 7.12
CA LEU A 337 1.65 5.40 7.74
C LEU A 337 1.31 5.27 9.23
N SER A 338 2.28 5.57 10.08
CA SER A 338 2.16 5.51 11.54
C SER A 338 2.34 6.90 12.14
N LEU A 339 1.27 7.48 12.66
CA LEU A 339 1.28 8.82 13.25
C LEU A 339 0.96 8.77 14.74
N ALA A 340 1.77 9.46 15.54
CA ALA A 340 1.58 9.54 16.99
C ALA A 340 0.41 10.48 17.38
N PRO A 341 -0.29 10.20 18.48
CA PRO A 341 -0.17 9.00 19.29
C PRO A 341 -0.79 7.80 18.59
N HIS A 342 -0.05 6.70 18.59
CA HIS A 342 -0.53 5.45 18.00
C HIS A 342 -1.86 5.02 18.66
N ASN A 343 -2.75 4.42 17.89
CA ASN A 343 -4.11 4.01 18.26
C ASN A 343 -5.14 5.14 18.40
N SER A 344 -4.74 6.40 18.38
CA SER A 344 -5.67 7.50 18.63
C SER A 344 -5.43 8.73 17.75
N ASN A 345 -4.63 8.62 16.69
CA ASN A 345 -4.51 9.70 15.72
C ASN A 345 -5.64 9.60 14.68
N PRO A 346 -6.65 10.50 14.72
CA PRO A 346 -7.83 10.37 13.86
C PRO A 346 -7.52 10.59 12.38
N ILE A 347 -6.40 11.25 12.05
CA ILE A 347 -5.98 11.49 10.67
C ILE A 347 -5.82 10.18 9.88
N LEU A 348 -5.51 9.07 10.57
CA LEU A 348 -5.29 7.77 9.94
C LEU A 348 -6.55 7.19 9.26
N THR A 349 -7.73 7.70 9.58
CA THR A 349 -9.02 7.27 9.00
C THR A 349 -9.67 8.33 8.10
N GLU A 350 -9.01 9.48 7.89
CA GLU A 350 -9.53 10.59 7.11
C GLU A 350 -9.10 10.53 5.63
N TRP A 351 -9.86 11.21 4.76
CA TRP A 351 -9.64 11.20 3.31
C TRP A 351 -8.21 11.59 2.89
N LEU A 352 -7.58 12.49 3.62
CA LEU A 352 -6.21 12.90 3.27
C LEU A 352 -5.23 11.72 3.22
N THR A 353 -5.44 10.66 3.99
CA THR A 353 -4.61 9.45 3.93
C THR A 353 -4.86 8.66 2.64
N GLY A 354 -6.04 8.73 2.06
CA GLY A 354 -6.32 8.15 0.74
C GLY A 354 -5.43 8.77 -0.34
N VAL A 355 -5.32 10.11 -0.36
CA VAL A 355 -4.45 10.82 -1.32
C VAL A 355 -2.97 10.53 -1.07
N TYR A 356 -2.55 10.46 0.20
CA TYR A 356 -1.19 10.04 0.58
C TYR A 356 -0.88 8.65 0.00
N HIS A 357 -1.76 7.67 0.20
CA HIS A 357 -1.56 6.30 -0.28
C HIS A 357 -1.62 6.20 -1.81
N ALA A 358 -2.45 7.02 -2.49
CA ALA A 358 -2.43 7.12 -3.94
C ALA A 358 -1.03 7.49 -4.46
N ARG A 359 -0.37 8.45 -3.83
CA ARG A 359 0.99 8.86 -4.18
C ARG A 359 2.03 7.77 -3.91
N VAL A 360 1.90 7.05 -2.79
CA VAL A 360 2.78 5.91 -2.48
C VAL A 360 2.60 4.81 -3.53
N MET A 361 1.37 4.49 -3.91
CA MET A 361 1.09 3.50 -4.97
C MET A 361 1.62 3.94 -6.33
N ASN A 362 1.46 5.22 -6.69
CA ASN A 362 2.04 5.79 -7.90
C ASN A 362 3.58 5.67 -7.91
N LEU A 363 4.22 5.93 -6.77
CA LEU A 363 5.67 5.76 -6.63
C LEU A 363 6.07 4.31 -6.91
N TYR A 364 5.44 3.34 -6.26
CA TYR A 364 5.76 1.92 -6.47
C TYR A 364 5.52 1.49 -7.92
N GLN A 365 4.46 1.96 -8.55
CA GLN A 365 4.19 1.66 -9.96
C GLN A 365 5.22 2.29 -10.90
N ARG A 366 5.69 3.51 -10.65
CA ARG A 366 6.78 4.13 -11.44
C ARG A 366 8.08 3.34 -11.36
N HIS A 367 8.33 2.69 -10.21
CA HIS A 367 9.48 1.82 -9.95
C HIS A 367 9.19 0.33 -10.21
N GLY A 368 8.13 0.00 -10.95
CA GLY A 368 7.70 -1.38 -11.21
C GLY A 368 8.68 -2.24 -12.03
N ALA A 369 9.72 -1.64 -12.57
CA ALA A 369 10.85 -2.41 -13.13
C ALA A 369 11.56 -3.24 -12.05
N THR A 370 11.68 -2.70 -10.85
CA THR A 370 12.36 -3.30 -9.68
C THR A 370 11.40 -3.73 -8.60
N VAL A 371 10.38 -2.92 -8.26
CA VAL A 371 9.36 -3.24 -7.26
C VAL A 371 8.38 -4.27 -7.82
N LYS A 372 8.39 -5.48 -7.26
CA LYS A 372 7.56 -6.60 -7.74
C LYS A 372 6.47 -7.02 -6.76
N ILE A 373 6.69 -6.83 -5.47
CA ILE A 373 5.71 -7.11 -4.42
C ILE A 373 5.64 -5.85 -3.55
N ALA A 374 4.44 -5.33 -3.29
CA ALA A 374 4.33 -4.15 -2.44
C ALA A 374 2.96 -4.03 -1.77
N THR A 375 2.99 -3.53 -0.53
CA THR A 375 1.82 -2.99 0.17
C THR A 375 2.08 -1.54 0.57
N ALA A 376 1.04 -0.72 0.60
CA ALA A 376 1.14 0.70 0.97
C ALA A 376 0.45 1.01 2.31
N ALA A 377 -0.31 0.06 2.86
CA ALA A 377 -1.00 0.16 4.15
C ALA A 377 -1.08 -1.21 4.81
N ASP A 378 -1.31 -1.24 6.12
CA ASP A 378 -1.70 -2.46 6.82
C ASP A 378 -3.03 -2.96 6.25
N PHE A 379 -3.29 -4.27 6.34
CA PHE A 379 -4.48 -4.82 5.73
C PHE A 379 -5.74 -4.49 6.52
N ASN A 380 -5.77 -4.87 7.78
CA ASN A 380 -6.95 -4.71 8.62
C ASN A 380 -6.58 -4.30 10.04
N GLY A 381 -7.44 -3.54 10.66
CA GLY A 381 -7.25 -3.07 12.03
C GLY A 381 -7.24 -1.55 12.15
N THR A 382 -7.21 -1.06 13.38
CA THR A 382 -7.23 0.37 13.69
C THR A 382 -6.15 0.76 14.68
N ARG A 383 -5.14 -0.09 14.83
CA ARG A 383 -4.26 0.03 15.99
C ARG A 383 -3.38 1.27 15.94
N TRP A 384 -2.47 1.39 15.02
CA TRP A 384 -1.46 2.44 15.06
C TRP A 384 -0.97 2.91 13.69
N THR A 385 -1.55 2.34 12.66
CA THR A 385 -1.21 2.63 11.26
C THR A 385 -2.47 2.85 10.44
N THR A 386 -2.31 3.28 9.20
CA THR A 386 -3.40 3.25 8.23
C THR A 386 -3.64 1.83 7.77
N ASN A 387 -4.91 1.48 7.61
CA ASN A 387 -5.33 0.15 7.18
C ASN A 387 -6.09 0.24 5.86
N ALA A 388 -6.05 -0.84 5.06
CA ALA A 388 -6.82 -0.94 3.84
C ALA A 388 -8.32 -1.12 4.13
N LEU A 389 -8.64 -1.95 5.12
CA LEU A 389 -10.02 -2.14 5.57
C LEU A 389 -10.10 -2.21 7.09
N ILE A 390 -11.29 -2.01 7.61
CA ILE A 390 -11.63 -2.26 8.98
C ILE A 390 -12.77 -3.27 9.06
N HIS A 391 -12.76 -4.11 10.08
CA HIS A 391 -13.92 -4.89 10.49
C HIS A 391 -14.18 -4.67 11.98
N GLN A 392 -15.43 -4.47 12.31
CA GLN A 392 -15.83 -4.27 13.69
C GLN A 392 -15.99 -5.60 14.41
N VAL A 393 -15.61 -5.63 15.67
CA VAL A 393 -15.67 -6.81 16.54
C VAL A 393 -16.36 -6.42 17.86
N PRO A 394 -17.30 -7.24 18.36
CA PRO A 394 -18.00 -8.33 17.70
C PRO A 394 -19.18 -7.86 16.84
N GLY A 395 -19.52 -8.61 15.82
CA GLY A 395 -20.78 -8.47 15.08
C GLY A 395 -20.96 -7.27 14.16
N GLY A 396 -19.93 -6.45 13.98
CA GLY A 396 -19.96 -5.33 13.04
C GLY A 396 -19.71 -5.76 11.58
N VAL A 397 -19.70 -4.78 10.67
CA VAL A 397 -19.47 -5.00 9.25
C VAL A 397 -18.07 -4.56 8.85
N SER A 398 -17.51 -5.26 7.86
CA SER A 398 -16.25 -4.85 7.21
C SER A 398 -16.52 -3.79 6.15
N TYR A 399 -15.62 -2.82 6.03
CA TYR A 399 -15.65 -1.82 4.96
C TYR A 399 -14.24 -1.29 4.67
N LEU A 400 -14.02 -0.81 3.44
CA LEU A 400 -12.72 -0.24 3.05
C LEU A 400 -12.52 1.13 3.69
N LEU A 401 -11.31 1.37 4.19
CA LEU A 401 -10.84 2.69 4.60
C LEU A 401 -10.34 3.49 3.37
N PRO A 402 -10.04 4.78 3.49
CA PRO A 402 -9.59 5.60 2.36
C PRO A 402 -8.42 4.99 1.58
N SER A 403 -7.42 4.43 2.27
CA SER A 403 -6.30 3.73 1.64
C SER A 403 -6.73 2.51 0.83
N GLY A 404 -7.60 1.66 1.37
CA GLY A 404 -8.14 0.49 0.67
C GLY A 404 -9.02 0.86 -0.52
N THR A 405 -9.80 1.93 -0.38
CA THR A 405 -10.64 2.45 -1.48
C THR A 405 -9.78 2.88 -2.67
N VAL A 406 -8.65 3.55 -2.41
CA VAL A 406 -7.68 3.94 -3.46
C VAL A 406 -6.99 2.73 -4.06
N MET A 407 -6.56 1.77 -3.23
CA MET A 407 -5.94 0.53 -3.72
C MET A 407 -6.87 -0.24 -4.65
N ARG A 408 -8.15 -0.38 -4.27
CA ARG A 408 -9.19 -0.98 -5.10
C ARG A 408 -9.34 -0.26 -6.43
N LEU A 409 -9.42 1.08 -6.41
CA LEU A 409 -9.55 1.90 -7.60
C LEU A 409 -8.38 1.66 -8.57
N PHE A 410 -7.15 1.74 -8.07
CA PHE A 410 -5.97 1.58 -8.89
C PHE A 410 -5.78 0.14 -9.40
N LYS A 411 -6.05 -0.85 -8.57
CA LYS A 411 -5.96 -2.27 -8.97
C LYS A 411 -6.92 -2.61 -10.11
N ARG A 412 -8.13 -2.07 -10.09
CA ARG A 412 -9.15 -2.35 -11.09
C ARG A 412 -8.94 -1.62 -12.41
N HIS A 413 -8.25 -0.49 -12.37
CA HIS A 413 -8.05 0.39 -13.52
C HIS A 413 -6.55 0.55 -13.81
N ASN A 414 -5.87 -0.55 -14.12
CA ASN A 414 -4.44 -0.57 -14.40
C ASN A 414 -4.13 -1.33 -15.68
N GLY A 415 -3.09 -0.92 -16.37
CA GLY A 415 -2.55 -1.64 -17.51
C GLY A 415 -1.60 -2.76 -17.10
N THR A 416 -1.17 -3.56 -18.08
CA THR A 416 -0.22 -4.66 -17.90
C THR A 416 1.24 -4.20 -17.96
N HIS A 417 1.51 -3.05 -18.57
CA HIS A 417 2.87 -2.52 -18.72
C HIS A 417 2.94 -1.07 -18.26
N GLY A 418 3.97 -0.73 -17.49
CA GLY A 418 4.31 0.64 -17.16
C GLY A 418 4.82 1.41 -18.38
N VAL A 419 4.42 2.66 -18.51
CA VAL A 419 4.85 3.60 -19.56
C VAL A 419 5.35 4.90 -18.95
N SER A 420 6.09 5.70 -19.74
CA SER A 420 6.67 6.95 -19.24
C SER A 420 5.71 8.13 -19.34
N VAL A 421 5.76 8.99 -18.33
CA VAL A 421 5.15 10.33 -18.37
C VAL A 421 6.26 11.35 -18.57
N GLU A 422 6.28 12.02 -19.72
CA GLU A 422 7.32 12.99 -20.11
C GLU A 422 7.10 14.36 -19.47
N SER A 423 5.83 14.78 -19.36
CA SER A 423 5.46 16.04 -18.72
C SER A 423 4.10 15.95 -18.04
N LYS A 424 3.92 16.74 -17.00
CA LYS A 424 2.67 16.85 -16.22
C LYS A 424 2.63 18.16 -15.43
N PRO A 425 1.45 18.63 -15.00
CA PRO A 425 1.35 19.67 -13.99
C PRO A 425 2.11 19.28 -12.71
N SER A 426 2.83 20.22 -12.10
CA SER A 426 3.68 19.97 -10.91
C SER A 426 2.90 19.52 -9.67
N ASN A 427 1.63 19.94 -9.60
CA ASN A 427 0.72 19.62 -8.51
C ASN A 427 -0.06 18.29 -8.68
N LEU A 428 0.18 17.57 -9.78
CA LEU A 428 -0.33 16.23 -9.99
C LEU A 428 0.78 15.20 -9.78
N ASP A 429 0.56 14.24 -8.89
CA ASP A 429 1.36 13.02 -8.80
C ASP A 429 0.66 11.93 -9.62
N LEU A 430 1.40 11.27 -10.50
CA LEU A 430 0.79 10.27 -11.35
C LEU A 430 1.74 9.15 -11.78
N ALA A 431 1.14 8.00 -12.11
CA ALA A 431 1.78 6.90 -12.80
C ALA A 431 0.95 6.52 -14.03
N ALA A 432 1.60 6.02 -15.06
CA ALA A 432 0.95 5.62 -16.31
C ALA A 432 1.20 4.15 -16.62
N SER A 433 0.20 3.52 -17.22
CA SER A 433 0.29 2.14 -17.69
C SER A 433 -0.51 1.92 -18.98
N ARG A 434 -0.31 0.77 -19.60
CA ARG A 434 -0.86 0.43 -20.90
C ARG A 434 -1.28 -1.03 -21.00
N THR A 435 -2.38 -1.30 -21.70
CA THR A 435 -2.73 -2.62 -22.24
C THR A 435 -3.26 -2.44 -23.65
N GLY A 436 -2.58 -3.01 -24.65
CA GLY A 436 -2.95 -2.78 -26.05
C GLY A 436 -2.91 -1.29 -26.40
N ASP A 437 -3.99 -0.75 -26.91
CA ASP A 437 -4.13 0.67 -27.27
C ASP A 437 -4.83 1.50 -26.19
N LYS A 438 -5.05 0.92 -25.01
CA LYS A 438 -5.61 1.65 -23.86
C LYS A 438 -4.51 2.11 -22.91
N ILE A 439 -4.54 3.39 -22.56
CA ILE A 439 -3.67 4.02 -21.57
C ILE A 439 -4.47 4.26 -20.28
N PHE A 440 -3.82 3.98 -19.14
CA PHE A 440 -4.36 4.22 -17.81
C PHE A 440 -3.43 5.19 -17.07
N LEU A 441 -4.03 6.21 -16.45
CA LEU A 441 -3.33 7.16 -15.60
C LEU A 441 -3.90 7.11 -14.20
N HIS A 442 -3.08 6.82 -13.20
CA HIS A 442 -3.42 7.01 -11.80
C HIS A 442 -2.97 8.41 -11.38
N VAL A 443 -3.89 9.26 -10.98
CA VAL A 443 -3.64 10.69 -10.73
C VAL A 443 -4.06 11.05 -9.30
N ALA A 444 -3.17 11.70 -8.55
CA ALA A 444 -3.48 12.32 -7.28
C ALA A 444 -3.26 13.84 -7.38
N ASN A 445 -4.30 14.63 -7.16
CA ASN A 445 -4.16 16.08 -7.06
C ASN A 445 -3.69 16.47 -5.67
N MET A 446 -2.48 17.00 -5.57
CA MET A 446 -1.82 17.38 -4.33
C MET A 446 -2.23 18.77 -3.80
N ASN A 447 -3.05 19.52 -4.54
CA ASN A 447 -3.51 20.82 -4.06
C ASN A 447 -4.53 20.66 -2.93
N TYR A 448 -4.35 21.43 -1.86
CA TYR A 448 -5.30 21.49 -0.77
C TYR A 448 -6.63 22.14 -1.17
N SER A 449 -6.61 23.24 -1.92
CA SER A 449 -7.80 24.03 -2.23
C SER A 449 -8.07 24.22 -3.73
N GLY A 450 -7.08 23.93 -4.59
CA GLY A 450 -7.15 24.21 -6.03
C GLY A 450 -7.38 22.98 -6.90
N ALA A 451 -8.31 23.05 -7.84
CA ALA A 451 -8.38 22.07 -8.91
C ALA A 451 -7.19 22.24 -9.87
N SER A 452 -6.83 21.16 -10.57
CA SER A 452 -5.79 21.17 -11.61
C SER A 452 -6.36 20.72 -12.93
N GLU A 453 -6.23 21.55 -13.97
CA GLU A 453 -6.65 21.19 -15.31
C GLU A 453 -5.47 20.64 -16.11
N ALA A 454 -5.69 19.55 -16.83
CA ALA A 454 -4.70 18.97 -17.73
C ALA A 454 -5.33 18.51 -19.04
N THR A 455 -4.55 18.59 -20.12
CA THR A 455 -4.84 17.94 -21.40
C THR A 455 -4.05 16.66 -21.53
N PHE A 456 -4.48 15.75 -22.41
CA PHE A 456 -3.84 14.45 -22.59
C PHE A 456 -3.23 14.35 -23.99
N ALA A 457 -1.97 13.97 -24.07
CA ALA A 457 -1.26 13.70 -25.31
C ALA A 457 -0.47 12.39 -25.21
N VAL A 458 -0.60 11.54 -26.22
CA VAL A 458 0.10 10.24 -26.29
C VAL A 458 0.95 10.25 -27.57
N ASN A 459 2.27 10.08 -27.41
CA ASN A 459 3.20 10.18 -28.54
C ASN A 459 2.90 9.12 -29.60
N GLY A 460 2.78 9.56 -30.87
CA GLY A 460 2.51 8.69 -32.02
C GLY A 460 1.12 8.03 -32.00
N MET A 461 0.22 8.47 -31.13
CA MET A 461 -1.17 7.97 -31.06
C MET A 461 -2.16 9.14 -31.01
N THR A 462 -3.35 8.89 -31.55
CA THR A 462 -4.51 9.80 -31.41
C THR A 462 -5.40 9.26 -30.31
N VAL A 463 -5.68 10.08 -29.30
CA VAL A 463 -6.67 9.75 -28.25
C VAL A 463 -8.06 9.95 -28.84
N THR A 464 -8.86 8.88 -28.87
CA THR A 464 -10.18 8.87 -29.53
C THR A 464 -11.34 9.08 -28.56
N SER A 465 -11.20 8.55 -27.35
CA SER A 465 -12.17 8.66 -26.26
C SER A 465 -11.50 8.47 -24.92
N GLY A 466 -12.24 8.71 -23.85
CA GLY A 466 -11.76 8.42 -22.50
C GLY A 466 -12.84 8.55 -21.45
N ARG A 467 -12.52 8.05 -20.27
CA ARG A 467 -13.33 8.21 -19.06
C ARG A 467 -12.44 8.50 -17.84
N VAL A 468 -13.04 9.11 -16.86
CA VAL A 468 -12.40 9.36 -15.55
C VAL A 468 -13.23 8.67 -14.48
N VAL A 469 -12.57 7.91 -13.63
CA VAL A 469 -13.14 7.33 -12.42
C VAL A 469 -12.47 8.03 -11.25
N GLU A 470 -13.25 8.80 -10.47
CA GLU A 470 -12.72 9.79 -9.54
C GLU A 470 -13.32 9.67 -8.15
N ILE A 471 -12.48 9.87 -7.14
CA ILE A 471 -12.88 10.06 -5.75
C ILE A 471 -12.33 11.42 -5.31
N SER A 472 -13.21 12.26 -4.79
CA SER A 472 -12.83 13.55 -4.21
C SER A 472 -13.64 13.82 -2.95
N SER A 473 -13.13 14.68 -2.09
CA SER A 473 -13.86 15.16 -0.93
C SER A 473 -13.64 16.67 -0.77
N GLU A 474 -14.73 17.40 -0.52
CA GLU A 474 -14.65 18.82 -0.18
C GLU A 474 -14.02 19.03 1.18
N ASP A 475 -14.25 18.10 2.11
CA ASP A 475 -13.61 18.08 3.43
C ASP A 475 -12.47 17.03 3.45
N PRO A 476 -11.19 17.45 3.58
CA PRO A 476 -10.06 16.53 3.68
C PRO A 476 -10.14 15.64 4.91
N ARG A 477 -10.91 16.06 5.92
CA ARG A 477 -11.14 15.34 7.18
C ARG A 477 -12.36 14.43 7.13
N GLN A 478 -13.03 14.32 5.98
CA GLN A 478 -14.12 13.39 5.81
C GLN A 478 -13.66 11.98 6.19
N GLN A 479 -14.41 11.37 7.11
CA GLN A 479 -14.19 9.99 7.55
C GLN A 479 -15.24 9.05 6.98
N ILE A 480 -14.81 7.84 6.70
CA ILE A 480 -15.72 6.73 6.46
C ILE A 480 -16.16 6.14 7.82
N SER A 481 -17.36 5.60 7.85
CA SER A 481 -17.89 4.93 9.05
C SER A 481 -18.90 3.85 8.67
N PRO A 482 -19.31 2.98 9.60
CA PRO A 482 -20.37 2.01 9.34
C PRO A 482 -21.69 2.63 8.90
N LEU A 483 -21.93 3.91 9.23
CA LEU A 483 -23.15 4.64 8.86
C LEU A 483 -23.08 5.22 7.44
N ASN A 484 -21.87 5.39 6.89
CA ASN A 484 -21.63 5.92 5.55
C ASN A 484 -20.52 5.17 4.82
N PRO A 485 -20.61 3.84 4.66
CA PRO A 485 -19.53 3.00 4.14
C PRO A 485 -19.21 3.25 2.65
N THR A 486 -20.01 4.06 1.97
CA THR A 486 -19.86 4.41 0.55
C THR A 486 -19.50 5.87 0.30
N VAL A 487 -19.13 6.62 1.34
CA VAL A 487 -18.82 8.07 1.21
C VAL A 487 -17.70 8.35 0.21
N PHE A 488 -16.80 7.40 -0.02
CA PHE A 488 -15.73 7.47 -1.03
C PHE A 488 -16.00 6.53 -2.21
N ALA A 489 -17.27 6.31 -2.57
CA ALA A 489 -17.59 5.59 -3.79
C ALA A 489 -17.08 6.35 -5.02
N PRO A 490 -16.33 5.69 -5.93
CA PRO A 490 -15.86 6.35 -7.14
C PRO A 490 -17.03 6.84 -8.01
N GLN A 491 -16.85 7.99 -8.63
CA GLN A 491 -17.77 8.55 -9.63
C GLN A 491 -17.15 8.40 -11.01
N GLU A 492 -17.95 7.97 -11.99
CA GLU A 492 -17.51 7.82 -13.37
C GLU A 492 -17.98 8.99 -14.22
N HIS A 493 -17.07 9.50 -15.05
CA HIS A 493 -17.30 10.60 -15.97
C HIS A 493 -16.75 10.24 -17.35
N SER A 494 -17.53 10.45 -18.40
CA SER A 494 -17.02 10.39 -19.76
C SER A 494 -16.24 11.66 -20.08
N LEU A 495 -15.08 11.54 -20.71
CA LEU A 495 -14.39 12.71 -21.26
C LEU A 495 -15.18 13.24 -22.45
N PRO A 496 -15.50 14.54 -22.51
CA PRO A 496 -16.18 15.14 -23.66
C PRO A 496 -15.37 14.91 -24.95
N GLN A 497 -16.06 14.54 -26.02
CA GLN A 497 -15.43 14.46 -27.34
C GLN A 497 -14.95 15.85 -27.77
N ALA A 498 -13.66 16.01 -27.99
CA ALA A 498 -13.00 17.23 -28.40
C ALA A 498 -11.71 16.89 -29.17
N GLU A 499 -11.22 17.83 -29.97
CA GLU A 499 -9.93 17.71 -30.66
C GLU A 499 -8.79 17.45 -29.64
N VAL A 500 -8.90 18.07 -28.45
CA VAL A 500 -7.97 17.85 -27.32
C VAL A 500 -8.80 17.48 -26.09
N LEU A 501 -8.64 16.25 -25.62
CA LEU A 501 -9.28 15.80 -24.39
C LEU A 501 -8.63 16.47 -23.18
N ARG A 502 -9.47 16.92 -22.24
CA ARG A 502 -9.03 17.58 -21.00
C ARG A 502 -9.88 17.14 -19.82
N TRP A 503 -9.29 17.23 -18.63
CA TRP A 503 -10.00 17.02 -17.39
C TRP A 503 -9.57 18.03 -16.33
N ARG A 504 -10.52 18.44 -15.49
CA ARG A 504 -10.28 19.30 -14.34
C ARG A 504 -10.34 18.46 -13.06
N PHE A 505 -9.18 18.01 -12.59
CA PHE A 505 -9.04 17.24 -11.35
C PHE A 505 -9.40 18.11 -10.15
N PRO A 506 -10.44 17.80 -9.36
CA PRO A 506 -10.77 18.56 -8.16
C PRO A 506 -9.59 18.60 -7.17
N ALA A 507 -9.59 19.59 -6.28
CA ALA A 507 -8.65 19.58 -5.15
C ALA A 507 -8.76 18.28 -4.36
N ARG A 508 -7.64 17.75 -3.88
CA ARG A 508 -7.62 16.54 -3.05
C ARG A 508 -8.27 15.31 -3.69
N SER A 509 -8.31 15.23 -5.00
CA SER A 509 -8.88 14.08 -5.70
C SER A 509 -7.86 12.98 -5.94
N VAL A 510 -8.36 11.76 -6.06
CA VAL A 510 -7.68 10.61 -6.63
C VAL A 510 -8.51 10.12 -7.80
N SER A 511 -7.91 10.07 -8.97
CA SER A 511 -8.60 9.74 -10.20
C SER A 511 -7.85 8.68 -10.99
N VAL A 512 -8.57 7.86 -11.71
CA VAL A 512 -8.03 7.09 -12.84
C VAL A 512 -8.58 7.66 -14.12
N VAL A 513 -7.70 7.92 -15.08
CA VAL A 513 -8.08 8.28 -16.45
C VAL A 513 -7.79 7.10 -17.35
N GLU A 514 -8.79 6.63 -18.07
CA GLU A 514 -8.66 5.64 -19.13
C GLU A 514 -8.80 6.34 -20.48
N LEU A 515 -7.81 6.17 -21.34
CA LEU A 515 -7.79 6.74 -22.69
C LEU A 515 -7.77 5.63 -23.72
N ASP A 516 -8.73 5.63 -24.63
CA ASP A 516 -8.71 4.79 -25.82
C ASP A 516 -7.92 5.51 -26.91
N CYS A 517 -6.92 4.83 -27.45
CA CYS A 517 -6.00 5.40 -28.42
C CYS A 517 -6.01 4.60 -29.73
N ARG A 518 -5.58 5.22 -30.81
CA ARG A 518 -5.26 4.54 -32.08
C ARG A 518 -3.92 5.09 -32.60
N LYS A 519 -3.20 4.31 -33.38
CA LYS A 519 -1.99 4.82 -34.04
C LYS A 519 -2.35 6.07 -34.87
N ALA A 520 -1.51 7.08 -34.77
CA ALA A 520 -1.61 8.22 -35.67
C ALA A 520 -1.38 7.73 -37.10
N SER A 521 -2.25 8.15 -38.03
CA SER A 521 -2.17 7.80 -39.46
C SER A 521 -0.98 8.49 -40.11
#